data_34660b8199f6a2b2809deefe55b57bb2
#
_entry.id   34660b8199f6a2b2809deefe55b57bb2
#
_cell.length_a   1.000
_cell.length_b   1.000
_cell.length_c   1.000
_cell.angle_alpha   90.00
_cell.angle_beta   90.00
_cell.angle_gamma   90.00
#
_symmetry.space_group_name_H-M   'P 1'
#
loop_
_entity.id
_entity.type
_entity.pdbx_description
1 polymer ?
#
loop_
_entity_poly.entity_id
_entity_poly.type
_entity_poly.pdbx_seq_one_letter_code
_entity_poly.pdbx_strand_id
1 'polypeptide(L)'
;MKARVLAFLSAAVLFGLAAVPAHASQGEYLALGDSVAFGYNPLLVPSQASNPSVFVGYPEIVAQRLGLSLTNASCPGETSGGFLSTTNLQDYKCLGYRTFFPLHVKYATSQLAFALSFLASHPNVQLVTMDIGANDVFKVGTACAAVPACITPVLVGIDINLRTIYAEIRNVAHYTGMIVTLSYYGLTYDAAGQAATNALNAPIIDATQAYGGIVASGFDAFEARALAHDGSSCAAGLLIVLSPGTCDIHPSPQGRNALAGAIVRAVEKTNGGF
;
A
#
# COMPACT_ATOMS: atom_id res chain seq x y z
N MET A 1 0.68 87.68 -33.42
CA MET A 1 0.55 86.90 -32.20
C MET A 1 0.27 85.42 -32.60
N LYS A 2 1.21 84.52 -32.45
CA LYS A 2 1.11 83.10 -32.83
C LYS A 2 0.96 82.28 -31.54
N ALA A 3 -0.20 81.67 -31.33
CA ALA A 3 -0.47 80.77 -30.22
C ALA A 3 0.12 79.38 -30.53
N ARG A 4 0.96 78.86 -29.65
CA ARG A 4 1.52 77.48 -29.70
C ARG A 4 0.61 76.61 -28.82
N VAL A 5 0.00 75.60 -29.44
CA VAL A 5 -0.71 74.52 -28.72
C VAL A 5 0.30 73.43 -28.37
N LEU A 6 0.48 73.16 -27.06
CA LEU A 6 1.22 72.01 -26.58
C LEU A 6 0.27 70.80 -26.48
N ALA A 7 0.55 69.76 -27.24
CA ALA A 7 -0.11 68.48 -27.09
C ALA A 7 0.63 67.62 -26.03
N PHE A 8 -0.05 67.24 -24.94
CA PHE A 8 0.44 66.28 -23.97
C PHE A 8 0.11 64.86 -24.44
N LEU A 9 1.10 64.06 -24.76
CA LEU A 9 0.95 62.64 -24.98
C LEU A 9 0.99 61.93 -23.59
N SER A 10 -0.13 61.37 -23.18
CA SER A 10 -0.19 60.49 -22.03
C SER A 10 0.12 59.07 -22.46
N ALA A 11 1.27 58.55 -22.06
CA ALA A 11 1.64 57.15 -22.23
C ALA A 11 0.97 56.29 -21.16
N ALA A 12 0.00 55.47 -21.53
CA ALA A 12 -0.60 54.47 -20.68
C ALA A 12 0.35 53.25 -20.58
N VAL A 13 0.96 53.05 -19.41
CA VAL A 13 1.75 51.84 -19.09
C VAL A 13 0.78 50.72 -18.74
N LEU A 14 0.56 49.78 -19.65
CA LEU A 14 -0.15 48.53 -19.41
C LEU A 14 0.77 47.59 -18.59
N PHE A 15 0.51 47.48 -17.27
CA PHE A 15 1.10 46.41 -16.47
C PHE A 15 0.39 45.09 -16.84
N GLY A 16 1.08 44.28 -17.63
CA GLY A 16 0.67 42.90 -17.86
C GLY A 16 0.86 42.08 -16.57
N LEU A 17 -0.25 41.74 -15.90
CA LEU A 17 -0.26 40.73 -14.87
C LEU A 17 0.08 39.38 -15.51
N ALA A 18 1.34 38.96 -15.41
CA ALA A 18 1.72 37.59 -15.72
C ALA A 18 0.99 36.67 -14.74
N ALA A 19 0.01 35.92 -15.23
CA ALA A 19 -0.63 34.86 -14.47
C ALA A 19 0.45 33.82 -14.14
N VAL A 20 0.86 33.75 -12.89
CA VAL A 20 1.70 32.65 -12.38
C VAL A 20 0.85 31.40 -12.55
N PRO A 21 1.31 30.36 -13.28
CA PRO A 21 0.55 29.10 -13.35
C PRO A 21 0.38 28.58 -11.94
N ALA A 22 -0.87 28.47 -11.49
CA ALA A 22 -1.18 27.76 -10.26
C ALA A 22 -0.65 26.34 -10.44
N HIS A 23 0.39 25.96 -9.69
CA HIS A 23 0.79 24.57 -9.59
C HIS A 23 -0.42 23.85 -9.02
N ALA A 24 -1.08 23.03 -9.84
CA ALA A 24 -2.09 22.11 -9.33
C ALA A 24 -1.40 21.31 -8.23
N SER A 25 -1.96 21.31 -7.00
CA SER A 25 -1.40 20.51 -5.92
C SER A 25 -1.38 19.07 -6.39
N GLN A 26 -0.21 18.46 -6.35
CA GLN A 26 -0.05 17.05 -6.68
C GLN A 26 -0.99 16.26 -5.76
N GLY A 27 -1.79 15.34 -6.32
CA GLY A 27 -2.68 14.49 -5.52
C GLY A 27 -1.87 13.68 -4.50
N GLU A 28 -2.47 13.38 -3.36
CA GLU A 28 -1.81 12.64 -2.28
C GLU A 28 -2.23 11.18 -2.28
N TYR A 29 -1.31 10.32 -1.84
CA TYR A 29 -1.48 8.88 -1.74
C TYR A 29 -1.03 8.39 -0.37
N LEU A 30 -1.92 7.71 0.36
CA LEU A 30 -1.63 7.05 1.62
C LEU A 30 -1.51 5.54 1.40
N ALA A 31 -0.33 4.98 1.63
CA ALA A 31 -0.11 3.53 1.65
C ALA A 31 -0.10 3.00 3.08
N LEU A 32 -0.86 1.94 3.30
CA LEU A 32 -1.05 1.24 4.56
C LEU A 32 -0.73 -0.24 4.35
N GLY A 33 -0.46 -0.97 5.43
CA GLY A 33 -0.27 -2.42 5.33
C GLY A 33 0.92 -2.96 6.10
N ASP A 34 1.43 -4.06 5.61
CA ASP A 34 2.52 -4.80 6.26
C ASP A 34 3.88 -4.62 5.58
N SER A 35 4.72 -5.65 5.64
CA SER A 35 6.08 -5.65 5.07
C SER A 35 6.10 -5.58 3.54
N VAL A 36 5.03 -5.97 2.86
CA VAL A 36 4.94 -5.93 1.40
C VAL A 36 4.82 -4.50 0.91
N ALA A 37 3.90 -3.70 1.51
CA ALA A 37 3.80 -2.27 1.24
C ALA A 37 5.05 -1.51 1.71
N PHE A 38 5.64 -1.91 2.84
CA PHE A 38 6.87 -1.32 3.35
C PHE A 38 8.07 -1.51 2.41
N GLY A 39 8.05 -2.56 1.59
CA GLY A 39 9.18 -2.95 0.75
C GLY A 39 10.30 -3.64 1.51
N TYR A 40 9.95 -4.39 2.57
CA TYR A 40 10.92 -5.08 3.42
C TYR A 40 11.87 -5.96 2.60
N ASN A 41 13.14 -5.89 2.94
CA ASN A 41 14.20 -6.69 2.32
C ASN A 41 15.09 -7.32 3.39
N PRO A 42 15.03 -8.66 3.58
CA PRO A 42 15.79 -9.37 4.60
C PRO A 42 17.31 -9.38 4.36
N LEU A 43 17.75 -9.01 3.16
CA LEU A 43 19.18 -8.94 2.82
C LEU A 43 19.87 -7.67 3.31
N LEU A 44 19.11 -6.68 3.76
CA LEU A 44 19.66 -5.43 4.28
C LEU A 44 20.23 -5.65 5.68
N VAL A 45 21.48 -5.23 5.88
CA VAL A 45 22.11 -5.24 7.19
C VAL A 45 21.57 -4.12 8.09
N PRO A 46 21.66 -4.20 9.42
CA PRO A 46 21.08 -3.22 10.34
C PRO A 46 21.49 -1.77 10.06
N SER A 47 22.73 -1.53 9.64
CA SER A 47 23.21 -0.18 9.28
C SER A 47 22.49 0.42 8.07
N GLN A 48 22.07 -0.41 7.11
CA GLN A 48 21.27 0.00 5.96
C GLN A 48 19.80 0.17 6.36
N ALA A 49 19.27 -0.75 7.18
CA ALA A 49 17.89 -0.73 7.64
C ALA A 49 17.56 0.50 8.54
N SER A 50 18.57 1.19 9.07
CA SER A 50 18.38 2.46 9.79
C SER A 50 17.91 3.62 8.91
N ASN A 51 18.00 3.49 7.58
CA ASN A 51 17.47 4.45 6.62
C ASN A 51 16.23 3.85 5.93
N PRO A 52 14.99 4.29 6.24
CA PRO A 52 13.79 3.71 5.64
C PRO A 52 13.71 3.89 4.14
N SER A 53 14.38 4.88 3.55
CA SER A 53 14.34 5.12 2.10
C SER A 53 15.00 4.02 1.24
N VAL A 54 15.74 3.09 1.87
CA VAL A 54 16.31 1.94 1.14
C VAL A 54 15.27 0.83 0.91
N PHE A 55 14.17 0.87 1.65
CA PHE A 55 13.05 -0.03 1.44
C PHE A 55 12.12 0.57 0.38
N VAL A 56 11.94 -0.14 -0.70
CA VAL A 56 11.09 0.27 -1.80
C VAL A 56 10.04 -0.81 -2.01
N GLY A 57 8.79 -0.52 -1.67
CA GLY A 57 7.64 -1.39 -1.88
C GLY A 57 6.96 -1.15 -3.23
N TYR A 58 5.77 -1.71 -3.39
CA TYR A 58 4.90 -1.35 -4.51
C TYR A 58 4.38 0.10 -4.42
N PRO A 59 4.19 0.70 -3.21
CA PRO A 59 3.64 2.06 -3.10
C PRO A 59 4.52 3.12 -3.77
N GLU A 60 5.84 3.04 -3.62
CA GLU A 60 6.78 3.98 -4.24
C GLU A 60 6.67 3.94 -5.77
N ILE A 61 6.48 2.73 -6.33
CA ILE A 61 6.34 2.53 -7.78
C ILE A 61 4.97 3.04 -8.26
N VAL A 62 3.90 2.80 -7.49
CA VAL A 62 2.55 3.31 -7.78
C VAL A 62 2.54 4.84 -7.77
N ALA A 63 3.12 5.45 -6.73
CA ALA A 63 3.22 6.90 -6.60
C ALA A 63 3.93 7.53 -7.80
N GLN A 64 5.06 6.95 -8.21
CA GLN A 64 5.80 7.39 -9.38
C GLN A 64 4.98 7.29 -10.68
N ARG A 65 4.25 6.17 -10.88
CA ARG A 65 3.47 5.93 -12.10
C ARG A 65 2.24 6.80 -12.21
N LEU A 66 1.60 7.08 -11.08
CA LEU A 66 0.38 7.91 -11.03
C LEU A 66 0.67 9.40 -10.78
N GLY A 67 1.93 9.78 -10.56
CA GLY A 67 2.29 11.17 -10.26
C GLY A 67 1.73 11.68 -8.92
N LEU A 68 1.62 10.80 -7.90
CA LEU A 68 1.06 11.13 -6.60
C LEU A 68 2.16 11.35 -5.55
N SER A 69 1.90 12.22 -4.57
CA SER A 69 2.74 12.38 -3.38
C SER A 69 2.45 11.29 -2.37
N LEU A 70 3.43 10.42 -2.07
CA LEU A 70 3.27 9.26 -1.22
C LEU A 70 3.54 9.56 0.25
N THR A 71 2.63 9.09 1.11
CA THR A 71 2.88 8.82 2.54
C THR A 71 2.74 7.33 2.77
N ASN A 72 3.85 6.63 3.04
CA ASN A 72 3.86 5.19 3.30
C ASN A 72 3.92 4.94 4.81
N ALA A 73 2.78 4.55 5.42
CA ALA A 73 2.64 4.29 6.85
C ALA A 73 2.62 2.79 7.19
N SER A 74 2.96 1.92 6.24
CA SER A 74 3.02 0.48 6.45
C SER A 74 4.11 0.08 7.45
N CYS A 75 3.93 -1.11 8.07
CA CYS A 75 4.82 -1.59 9.13
C CYS A 75 5.14 -3.08 8.96
N PRO A 76 6.42 -3.49 8.87
CA PRO A 76 6.78 -4.89 8.76
C PRO A 76 6.24 -5.74 9.92
N GLY A 77 5.55 -6.84 9.56
CA GLY A 77 4.97 -7.75 10.53
C GLY A 77 3.64 -7.31 11.13
N GLU A 78 2.99 -6.28 10.58
CA GLU A 78 1.67 -5.85 11.00
C GLU A 78 0.61 -6.93 10.76
N THR A 79 -0.26 -7.15 11.74
CA THR A 79 -1.46 -7.99 11.60
C THR A 79 -2.70 -7.13 11.46
N SER A 80 -3.81 -7.70 11.01
CA SER A 80 -5.08 -6.96 10.97
C SER A 80 -5.52 -6.47 12.36
N GLY A 81 -5.25 -7.25 13.41
CA GLY A 81 -5.50 -6.85 14.79
C GLY A 81 -4.54 -5.78 15.30
N GLY A 82 -3.23 -5.89 14.96
CA GLY A 82 -2.20 -4.89 15.28
C GLY A 82 -2.47 -3.54 14.62
N PHE A 83 -3.02 -3.58 13.40
CA PHE A 83 -3.45 -2.40 12.68
C PHE A 83 -4.52 -1.58 13.44
N LEU A 84 -5.42 -2.27 14.15
CA LEU A 84 -6.47 -1.65 14.98
C LEU A 84 -5.93 -1.15 16.32
N SER A 85 -4.99 -1.87 16.93
CA SER A 85 -4.57 -1.65 18.32
C SER A 85 -3.10 -1.99 18.53
N THR A 86 -2.41 -1.17 19.33
CA THR A 86 -1.01 -1.39 19.71
C THR A 86 -0.82 -2.35 20.91
N THR A 87 -1.85 -3.09 21.30
CA THR A 87 -1.68 -4.09 22.37
C THR A 87 -0.86 -5.28 21.88
N ASN A 88 0.04 -5.82 22.72
CA ASN A 88 0.93 -6.93 22.36
C ASN A 88 0.18 -8.21 21.93
N LEU A 89 -1.09 -8.37 22.33
CA LEU A 89 -1.91 -9.51 21.94
C LEU A 89 -2.34 -9.47 20.47
N GLN A 90 -2.44 -8.26 19.91
CA GLN A 90 -2.91 -8.04 18.55
C GLN A 90 -1.76 -8.03 17.54
N ASP A 91 -0.62 -7.46 17.93
CA ASP A 91 0.55 -7.35 17.07
C ASP A 91 1.28 -8.69 16.89
N TYR A 92 1.98 -8.82 15.76
CA TYR A 92 2.91 -9.93 15.51
C TYR A 92 4.36 -9.49 15.64
N LYS A 93 4.81 -8.54 14.83
CA LYS A 93 6.19 -8.06 14.82
C LYS A 93 6.34 -6.56 14.64
N CYS A 94 5.28 -5.83 14.26
CA CYS A 94 5.36 -4.41 13.93
C CYS A 94 5.90 -3.57 15.09
N LEU A 95 5.37 -3.75 16.31
CA LEU A 95 5.86 -3.01 17.49
C LEU A 95 7.34 -3.30 17.77
N GLY A 96 7.75 -4.57 17.62
CA GLY A 96 9.16 -4.96 17.73
C GLY A 96 10.02 -4.31 16.66
N TYR A 97 9.59 -4.31 15.40
CA TYR A 97 10.31 -3.67 14.32
C TYR A 97 10.51 -2.16 14.58
N ARG A 98 9.44 -1.44 14.95
CA ARG A 98 9.47 0.00 15.23
C ARG A 98 10.37 0.38 16.40
N THR A 99 10.68 -0.54 17.29
CA THR A 99 11.59 -0.31 18.43
C THR A 99 13.04 -0.19 17.96
N PHE A 100 13.42 -0.91 16.93
CA PHE A 100 14.80 -0.99 16.47
C PHE A 100 15.06 -0.27 15.15
N PHE A 101 14.04 -0.13 14.30
CA PHE A 101 14.16 0.44 12.97
C PHE A 101 13.07 1.48 12.69
N PRO A 102 13.41 2.56 11.97
CA PRO A 102 12.43 3.56 11.58
C PRO A 102 11.48 3.03 10.50
N LEU A 103 10.24 3.52 10.51
CA LEU A 103 9.30 3.41 9.40
C LEU A 103 9.51 4.56 8.42
N HIS A 104 8.88 4.50 7.23
CA HIS A 104 8.89 5.61 6.27
C HIS A 104 8.27 6.89 6.86
N VAL A 105 7.23 6.74 7.67
CA VAL A 105 6.68 7.82 8.51
C VAL A 105 6.65 7.41 9.97
N LYS A 106 6.96 8.35 10.85
CA LYS A 106 7.02 8.11 12.30
C LYS A 106 5.65 8.35 12.92
N TYR A 107 5.10 7.33 13.57
CA TYR A 107 3.90 7.43 14.41
C TYR A 107 4.03 6.49 15.62
N ALA A 108 3.37 6.86 16.75
CA ALA A 108 3.41 6.08 17.99
C ALA A 108 2.12 5.28 18.23
N THR A 109 1.05 5.60 17.49
CA THR A 109 -0.29 5.01 17.59
C THR A 109 -0.37 3.70 16.80
N SER A 110 -1.58 3.10 16.75
CA SER A 110 -1.88 2.07 15.76
C SER A 110 -1.87 2.67 14.35
N GLN A 111 -1.72 1.81 13.35
CA GLN A 111 -1.72 2.24 11.95
C GLN A 111 -3.06 2.86 11.55
N LEU A 112 -4.18 2.32 12.09
CA LEU A 112 -5.52 2.90 11.90
C LEU A 112 -5.61 4.31 12.47
N ALA A 113 -5.20 4.51 13.74
CA ALA A 113 -5.28 5.84 14.36
C ALA A 113 -4.43 6.88 13.61
N PHE A 114 -3.27 6.47 13.08
CA PHE A 114 -2.48 7.32 12.18
C PHE A 114 -3.27 7.64 10.90
N ALA A 115 -3.84 6.62 10.24
CA ALA A 115 -4.57 6.79 8.99
C ALA A 115 -5.78 7.74 9.14
N LEU A 116 -6.56 7.58 10.23
CA LEU A 116 -7.70 8.45 10.51
C LEU A 116 -7.28 9.92 10.70
N SER A 117 -6.22 10.15 11.49
CA SER A 117 -5.68 11.50 11.71
C SER A 117 -5.11 12.11 10.43
N PHE A 118 -4.41 11.32 9.63
CA PHE A 118 -3.84 11.75 8.36
C PHE A 118 -4.94 12.15 7.37
N LEU A 119 -5.91 11.28 7.14
CA LEU A 119 -7.01 11.53 6.21
C LEU A 119 -7.85 12.75 6.60
N ALA A 120 -8.09 12.95 7.91
CA ALA A 120 -8.81 14.12 8.41
C ALA A 120 -8.07 15.45 8.13
N SER A 121 -6.73 15.43 8.07
CA SER A 121 -5.90 16.63 7.84
C SER A 121 -5.44 16.80 6.38
N HIS A 122 -5.63 15.78 5.53
CA HIS A 122 -5.18 15.78 4.14
C HIS A 122 -6.35 15.50 3.16
N PRO A 123 -7.18 16.52 2.88
CA PRO A 123 -8.38 16.36 2.05
C PRO A 123 -8.05 16.04 0.58
N ASN A 124 -6.80 16.20 0.16
CA ASN A 124 -6.34 15.93 -1.20
C ASN A 124 -5.86 14.49 -1.41
N VAL A 125 -6.00 13.60 -0.42
CA VAL A 125 -5.72 12.18 -0.59
C VAL A 125 -6.70 11.58 -1.60
N GLN A 126 -6.18 11.16 -2.75
CA GLN A 126 -6.97 10.58 -3.85
C GLN A 126 -6.98 9.06 -3.80
N LEU A 127 -5.90 8.47 -3.27
CA LEU A 127 -5.70 7.03 -3.23
C LEU A 127 -5.27 6.59 -1.82
N VAL A 128 -5.93 5.57 -1.31
CA VAL A 128 -5.46 4.76 -0.18
C VAL A 128 -5.21 3.36 -0.70
N THR A 129 -4.02 2.79 -0.48
CA THR A 129 -3.80 1.36 -0.71
C THR A 129 -3.55 0.63 0.59
N MET A 130 -3.88 -0.67 0.63
CA MET A 130 -3.65 -1.52 1.79
C MET A 130 -3.35 -2.96 1.37
N ASP A 131 -2.43 -3.61 2.08
CA ASP A 131 -2.21 -5.05 2.09
C ASP A 131 -2.03 -5.49 3.55
N ILE A 132 -2.92 -6.34 4.05
CA ILE A 132 -2.94 -6.76 5.45
C ILE A 132 -3.66 -8.11 5.62
N GLY A 133 -3.18 -8.98 6.52
CA GLY A 133 -3.80 -10.26 6.85
C GLY A 133 -2.85 -11.45 6.82
N ALA A 134 -1.77 -11.43 6.03
CA ALA A 134 -0.83 -12.55 5.97
C ALA A 134 -0.15 -12.82 7.31
N ASN A 135 0.20 -11.78 8.06
CA ASN A 135 0.85 -11.91 9.35
C ASN A 135 -0.07 -12.51 10.43
N ASP A 136 -1.37 -12.40 10.30
CA ASP A 136 -2.34 -13.09 11.16
C ASP A 136 -2.18 -14.61 11.04
N VAL A 137 -2.01 -15.11 9.81
CA VAL A 137 -1.75 -16.53 9.51
C VAL A 137 -0.35 -16.93 9.99
N PHE A 138 0.68 -16.12 9.74
CA PHE A 138 2.05 -16.42 10.19
C PHE A 138 2.17 -16.42 11.72
N LYS A 139 1.41 -15.61 12.41
CA LYS A 139 1.37 -15.56 13.89
C LYS A 139 0.97 -16.89 14.52
N VAL A 140 0.04 -17.62 13.91
CA VAL A 140 -0.43 -18.91 14.42
C VAL A 140 0.40 -20.10 13.93
N GLY A 141 1.31 -19.87 12.99
CA GLY A 141 2.29 -20.85 12.50
C GLY A 141 1.72 -21.87 11.52
N THR A 142 2.64 -22.58 10.85
CA THR A 142 2.30 -23.51 9.76
C THR A 142 1.48 -24.71 10.22
N ALA A 143 1.66 -25.18 11.45
CA ALA A 143 0.89 -26.28 12.01
C ALA A 143 -0.61 -25.93 12.14
N CYS A 144 -0.93 -24.70 12.54
CA CYS A 144 -2.31 -24.22 12.59
C CYS A 144 -2.83 -23.94 11.15
N ALA A 145 -2.03 -23.36 10.30
CA ALA A 145 -2.43 -23.01 8.93
C ALA A 145 -2.90 -24.24 8.11
N ALA A 146 -2.39 -25.42 8.42
CA ALA A 146 -2.76 -26.68 7.77
C ALA A 146 -4.05 -27.33 8.36
N VAL A 147 -4.59 -26.81 9.49
CA VAL A 147 -5.73 -27.41 10.21
C VAL A 147 -6.96 -26.49 10.10
N PRO A 148 -8.03 -26.88 9.37
CA PRO A 148 -9.22 -26.03 9.18
C PRO A 148 -9.82 -25.49 10.48
N ALA A 149 -9.92 -26.31 11.54
CA ALA A 149 -10.44 -25.88 12.82
C ALA A 149 -9.59 -24.80 13.51
N CYS A 150 -8.31 -24.71 13.18
CA CYS A 150 -7.39 -23.72 13.70
C CYS A 150 -7.34 -22.45 12.84
N ILE A 151 -7.28 -22.61 11.51
CA ILE A 151 -7.10 -21.47 10.59
C ILE A 151 -8.41 -20.69 10.36
N THR A 152 -9.57 -21.36 10.38
CA THR A 152 -10.86 -20.70 10.12
C THR A 152 -11.14 -19.52 11.06
N PRO A 153 -10.93 -19.61 12.39
CA PRO A 153 -11.09 -18.45 13.28
C PRO A 153 -10.16 -17.30 12.95
N VAL A 154 -8.96 -17.58 12.45
CA VAL A 154 -7.99 -16.54 12.04
C VAL A 154 -8.51 -15.80 10.81
N LEU A 155 -9.00 -16.51 9.80
CA LEU A 155 -9.58 -15.91 8.59
C LEU A 155 -10.83 -15.08 8.89
N VAL A 156 -11.69 -15.57 9.79
CA VAL A 156 -12.85 -14.80 10.29
C VAL A 156 -12.40 -13.55 11.04
N GLY A 157 -11.33 -13.64 11.85
CA GLY A 157 -10.74 -12.50 12.54
C GLY A 157 -10.21 -11.43 11.55
N ILE A 158 -9.58 -11.86 10.47
CA ILE A 158 -9.13 -10.96 9.39
C ILE A 158 -10.32 -10.22 8.76
N ASP A 159 -11.42 -10.93 8.41
CA ASP A 159 -12.62 -10.31 7.86
C ASP A 159 -13.21 -9.24 8.79
N ILE A 160 -13.39 -9.58 10.07
CA ILE A 160 -13.94 -8.67 11.09
C ILE A 160 -13.04 -7.43 11.23
N ASN A 161 -11.74 -7.62 11.35
CA ASN A 161 -10.79 -6.52 11.53
C ASN A 161 -10.76 -5.61 10.30
N LEU A 162 -10.73 -6.16 9.09
CA LEU A 162 -10.74 -5.39 7.85
C LEU A 162 -12.04 -4.59 7.68
N ARG A 163 -13.20 -5.19 7.97
CA ARG A 163 -14.48 -4.47 7.97
C ARG A 163 -14.47 -3.31 8.96
N THR A 164 -13.87 -3.49 10.13
CA THR A 164 -13.71 -2.42 11.12
C THR A 164 -12.80 -1.32 10.56
N ILE A 165 -11.65 -1.67 10.00
CA ILE A 165 -10.70 -0.71 9.40
C ILE A 165 -11.38 0.13 8.32
N TYR A 166 -12.08 -0.51 7.38
CA TYR A 166 -12.76 0.21 6.30
C TYR A 166 -13.93 1.06 6.80
N ALA A 167 -14.70 0.54 7.77
CA ALA A 167 -15.77 1.31 8.40
C ALA A 167 -15.24 2.60 9.05
N GLU A 168 -14.14 2.51 9.80
CA GLU A 168 -13.51 3.66 10.44
C GLU A 168 -12.98 4.66 9.40
N ILE A 169 -12.30 4.20 8.34
CA ILE A 169 -11.82 5.06 7.26
C ILE A 169 -12.99 5.78 6.56
N ARG A 170 -14.09 5.07 6.28
CA ARG A 170 -15.25 5.64 5.60
C ARG A 170 -16.09 6.55 6.49
N ASN A 171 -16.35 6.14 7.75
CA ASN A 171 -17.34 6.79 8.61
C ASN A 171 -16.72 7.78 9.61
N VAL A 172 -15.48 7.54 10.07
CA VAL A 172 -14.83 8.42 11.04
C VAL A 172 -13.92 9.43 10.35
N ALA A 173 -13.07 8.99 9.42
CA ALA A 173 -12.27 9.92 8.63
C ALA A 173 -13.06 10.57 7.50
N HIS A 174 -14.30 10.12 7.23
CA HIS A 174 -15.15 10.57 6.12
C HIS A 174 -14.45 10.52 4.77
N TYR A 175 -13.54 9.55 4.59
CA TYR A 175 -12.79 9.42 3.36
C TYR A 175 -13.65 8.85 2.24
N THR A 176 -13.87 9.63 1.19
CA THR A 176 -14.68 9.26 0.01
C THR A 176 -13.86 8.89 -1.20
N GLY A 177 -12.53 9.08 -1.13
CA GLY A 177 -11.63 8.75 -2.22
C GLY A 177 -11.47 7.25 -2.45
N MET A 178 -10.59 6.91 -3.38
CA MET A 178 -10.38 5.52 -3.80
C MET A 178 -9.61 4.71 -2.75
N ILE A 179 -10.13 3.54 -2.39
CA ILE A 179 -9.42 2.53 -1.62
C ILE A 179 -9.13 1.35 -2.55
N VAL A 180 -7.86 0.98 -2.68
CA VAL A 180 -7.42 -0.20 -3.43
C VAL A 180 -6.71 -1.15 -2.49
N THR A 181 -7.24 -2.34 -2.29
CA THR A 181 -6.59 -3.37 -1.50
C THR A 181 -5.86 -4.33 -2.41
N LEU A 182 -4.57 -4.55 -2.13
CA LEU A 182 -3.78 -5.56 -2.80
C LEU A 182 -4.02 -6.91 -2.11
N SER A 183 -4.58 -7.88 -2.82
CA SER A 183 -4.62 -9.26 -2.34
C SER A 183 -3.24 -9.91 -2.43
N TYR A 184 -2.99 -10.94 -1.61
CA TYR A 184 -1.68 -11.59 -1.60
C TYR A 184 -1.46 -12.48 -2.82
N TYR A 185 -0.19 -12.59 -3.21
CA TYR A 185 0.33 -13.46 -4.26
C TYR A 185 0.64 -14.87 -3.70
N GLY A 186 0.60 -15.87 -4.57
CA GLY A 186 1.04 -17.22 -4.23
C GLY A 186 2.57 -17.32 -4.16
N LEU A 187 3.09 -18.02 -3.17
CA LEU A 187 4.50 -18.42 -3.15
C LEU A 187 4.74 -19.56 -4.13
N THR A 188 3.73 -20.46 -4.22
CA THR A 188 3.61 -21.51 -5.24
C THR A 188 2.22 -21.49 -5.85
N TYR A 189 2.11 -21.97 -7.09
CA TYR A 189 0.87 -22.08 -7.86
C TYR A 189 0.50 -23.51 -8.18
N ASP A 190 0.97 -24.47 -7.36
CA ASP A 190 0.38 -25.80 -7.30
C ASP A 190 -0.99 -25.76 -6.60
N ALA A 191 -1.72 -26.88 -6.63
CA ALA A 191 -3.08 -26.92 -6.07
C ALA A 191 -3.15 -26.53 -4.58
N ALA A 192 -2.15 -26.88 -3.80
CA ALA A 192 -2.10 -26.57 -2.36
C ALA A 192 -1.78 -25.08 -2.12
N GLY A 193 -0.79 -24.53 -2.81
CA GLY A 193 -0.42 -23.12 -2.74
C GLY A 193 -1.53 -22.19 -3.20
N GLN A 194 -2.21 -22.54 -4.29
CA GLN A 194 -3.38 -21.79 -4.76
C GLN A 194 -4.52 -21.83 -3.74
N ALA A 195 -4.84 -23.02 -3.20
CA ALA A 195 -5.90 -23.15 -2.19
C ALA A 195 -5.61 -22.32 -0.93
N ALA A 196 -4.37 -22.36 -0.43
CA ALA A 196 -3.96 -21.60 0.74
C ALA A 196 -4.01 -20.09 0.50
N THR A 197 -3.50 -19.62 -0.64
CA THR A 197 -3.52 -18.20 -1.00
C THR A 197 -4.94 -17.69 -1.21
N ASN A 198 -5.79 -18.45 -1.88
CA ASN A 198 -7.20 -18.11 -2.10
C ASN A 198 -7.98 -18.07 -0.78
N ALA A 199 -7.72 -18.99 0.16
CA ALA A 199 -8.34 -18.98 1.47
C ALA A 199 -7.99 -17.70 2.26
N LEU A 200 -6.74 -17.24 2.21
CA LEU A 200 -6.31 -15.98 2.81
C LEU A 200 -6.96 -14.78 2.10
N ASN A 201 -7.02 -14.79 0.78
CA ASN A 201 -7.51 -13.66 0.00
C ASN A 201 -9.04 -13.50 0.08
N ALA A 202 -9.81 -14.57 0.32
CA ALA A 202 -11.27 -14.51 0.35
C ALA A 202 -11.81 -13.45 1.34
N PRO A 203 -11.47 -13.45 2.64
CA PRO A 203 -11.93 -12.43 3.58
C PRO A 203 -11.44 -11.01 3.23
N ILE A 204 -10.25 -10.89 2.64
CA ILE A 204 -9.69 -9.60 2.20
C ILE A 204 -10.54 -9.02 1.07
N ILE A 205 -10.88 -9.84 0.08
CA ILE A 205 -11.72 -9.45 -1.06
C ILE A 205 -13.11 -9.05 -0.58
N ASP A 206 -13.75 -9.90 0.23
CA ASP A 206 -15.12 -9.69 0.72
C ASP A 206 -15.22 -8.41 1.55
N ALA A 207 -14.31 -8.20 2.49
CA ALA A 207 -14.29 -6.99 3.32
C ALA A 207 -14.04 -5.73 2.47
N THR A 208 -13.10 -5.78 1.52
CA THR A 208 -12.80 -4.64 0.63
C THR A 208 -14.03 -4.23 -0.17
N GLN A 209 -14.68 -5.17 -0.83
CA GLN A 209 -15.84 -4.92 -1.68
C GLN A 209 -17.06 -4.41 -0.89
N ALA A 210 -17.26 -4.92 0.34
CA ALA A 210 -18.35 -4.50 1.21
C ALA A 210 -18.32 -3.00 1.56
N TYR A 211 -17.15 -2.36 1.47
CA TYR A 211 -16.99 -0.91 1.73
C TYR A 211 -16.66 -0.10 0.48
N GLY A 212 -17.00 -0.63 -0.71
CA GLY A 212 -16.79 0.05 -1.98
C GLY A 212 -15.32 0.23 -2.35
N GLY A 213 -14.43 -0.58 -1.78
CA GLY A 213 -13.03 -0.66 -2.19
C GLY A 213 -12.85 -1.53 -3.44
N ILE A 214 -11.71 -1.36 -4.08
CA ILE A 214 -11.31 -2.10 -5.27
C ILE A 214 -10.22 -3.09 -4.88
N VAL A 215 -10.30 -4.31 -5.42
CA VAL A 215 -9.24 -5.31 -5.21
C VAL A 215 -8.29 -5.31 -6.40
N ALA A 216 -7.02 -5.07 -6.13
CA ALA A 216 -5.93 -5.36 -7.05
C ALA A 216 -5.40 -6.77 -6.75
N SER A 217 -5.50 -7.69 -7.71
CA SER A 217 -5.11 -9.09 -7.51
C SER A 217 -3.58 -9.23 -7.55
N GLY A 218 -2.96 -9.43 -6.41
CA GLY A 218 -1.57 -9.86 -6.29
C GLY A 218 -1.39 -11.31 -6.75
N PHE A 219 -2.42 -12.14 -6.55
CA PHE A 219 -2.44 -13.52 -7.04
C PHE A 219 -2.27 -13.56 -8.55
N ASP A 220 -3.15 -12.89 -9.32
CA ASP A 220 -3.08 -12.88 -10.79
C ASP A 220 -1.82 -12.17 -11.30
N ALA A 221 -1.30 -11.19 -10.56
CA ALA A 221 -0.09 -10.47 -10.93
C ALA A 221 1.15 -11.38 -10.98
N PHE A 222 1.17 -12.45 -10.18
CA PHE A 222 2.28 -13.41 -10.13
C PHE A 222 2.00 -14.67 -10.95
N GLU A 223 0.73 -15.09 -11.07
CA GLU A 223 0.33 -16.40 -11.55
C GLU A 223 0.95 -16.77 -12.91
N ALA A 224 0.70 -15.96 -13.94
CA ALA A 224 1.15 -16.29 -15.29
C ALA A 224 2.67 -16.52 -15.39
N ARG A 225 3.44 -15.72 -14.62
CA ARG A 225 4.89 -15.83 -14.61
C ARG A 225 5.36 -17.03 -13.77
N ALA A 226 4.71 -17.27 -12.62
CA ALA A 226 5.02 -18.44 -11.79
C ALA A 226 4.71 -19.75 -12.54
N LEU A 227 3.57 -19.84 -13.22
CA LEU A 227 3.20 -21.01 -14.03
C LEU A 227 4.20 -21.31 -15.16
N ALA A 228 4.80 -20.29 -15.76
CA ALA A 228 5.90 -20.46 -16.72
C ALA A 228 7.20 -20.99 -16.09
N HIS A 229 7.26 -21.11 -14.76
CA HIS A 229 8.39 -21.63 -13.97
C HIS A 229 7.92 -22.69 -12.96
N ASP A 230 7.19 -23.69 -13.45
CA ASP A 230 6.67 -24.82 -12.68
C ASP A 230 5.84 -24.43 -11.44
N GLY A 231 5.13 -23.30 -11.54
CA GLY A 231 4.31 -22.76 -10.45
C GLY A 231 5.10 -22.09 -9.32
N SER A 232 6.39 -21.87 -9.47
CA SER A 232 7.22 -21.29 -8.43
C SER A 232 7.44 -19.78 -8.60
N SER A 233 6.92 -18.96 -7.69
CA SER A 233 7.22 -17.52 -7.65
C SER A 233 8.71 -17.22 -7.42
N CYS A 234 9.40 -18.11 -6.69
CA CYS A 234 10.84 -18.02 -6.48
C CYS A 234 11.61 -18.24 -7.78
N ALA A 235 11.36 -19.35 -8.49
CA ALA A 235 12.01 -19.66 -9.77
C ALA A 235 11.68 -18.62 -10.86
N ALA A 236 10.49 -18.03 -10.79
CA ALA A 236 10.05 -16.94 -11.67
C ALA A 236 10.77 -15.59 -11.39
N GLY A 237 11.60 -15.51 -10.35
CA GLY A 237 12.31 -14.29 -9.97
C GLY A 237 11.42 -13.21 -9.34
N LEU A 238 10.23 -13.59 -8.86
CA LEU A 238 9.26 -12.66 -8.26
C LEU A 238 9.51 -12.44 -6.77
N LEU A 239 10.29 -13.30 -6.12
CA LEU A 239 10.66 -13.24 -4.70
C LEU A 239 12.14 -12.92 -4.52
N ILE A 240 12.50 -12.39 -3.35
CA ILE A 240 13.89 -12.10 -2.98
C ILE A 240 14.64 -13.42 -2.79
N VAL A 241 15.69 -13.62 -3.55
CA VAL A 241 16.56 -14.81 -3.46
C VAL A 241 17.50 -14.67 -2.29
N LEU A 242 17.46 -15.63 -1.34
CA LEU A 242 18.37 -15.71 -0.19
C LEU A 242 19.62 -16.54 -0.53
N SER A 243 19.41 -17.64 -1.25
CA SER A 243 20.45 -18.52 -1.77
C SER A 243 19.92 -19.27 -2.99
N PRO A 244 20.75 -19.95 -3.80
CA PRO A 244 20.28 -20.72 -4.94
C PRO A 244 19.13 -21.67 -4.58
N GLY A 245 17.97 -21.49 -5.22
CA GLY A 245 16.75 -22.28 -4.98
C GLY A 245 15.96 -21.95 -3.73
N THR A 246 16.39 -20.95 -2.93
CA THR A 246 15.70 -20.54 -1.71
C THR A 246 15.38 -19.06 -1.77
N CYS A 247 14.10 -18.72 -1.60
CA CYS A 247 13.65 -17.33 -1.56
C CYS A 247 13.02 -16.98 -0.21
N ASP A 248 13.08 -15.72 0.10
CA ASP A 248 12.22 -15.10 1.10
C ASP A 248 10.80 -14.95 0.57
N ILE A 249 9.84 -14.72 1.47
CA ILE A 249 8.44 -14.52 1.08
C ILE A 249 8.17 -13.13 0.45
N HIS A 250 9.09 -12.18 0.61
CA HIS A 250 8.90 -10.80 0.16
C HIS A 250 9.22 -10.64 -1.34
N PRO A 251 8.51 -9.72 -2.02
CA PRO A 251 8.68 -9.51 -3.46
C PRO A 251 10.06 -8.95 -3.81
N SER A 252 10.68 -9.53 -4.84
CA SER A 252 11.84 -8.97 -5.52
C SER A 252 11.50 -7.63 -6.20
N PRO A 253 12.47 -6.89 -6.75
CA PRO A 253 12.17 -5.72 -7.60
C PRO A 253 11.19 -6.02 -8.74
N GLN A 254 11.25 -7.24 -9.32
CA GLN A 254 10.30 -7.67 -10.36
C GLN A 254 8.91 -7.95 -9.78
N GLY A 255 8.84 -8.60 -8.62
CA GLY A 255 7.58 -8.85 -7.92
C GLY A 255 6.89 -7.54 -7.51
N ARG A 256 7.63 -6.60 -6.93
CA ARG A 256 7.08 -5.26 -6.58
C ARG A 256 6.54 -4.51 -7.80
N ASN A 257 7.23 -4.58 -8.93
CA ASN A 257 6.76 -3.99 -10.19
C ASN A 257 5.46 -4.65 -10.71
N ALA A 258 5.32 -5.97 -10.54
CA ALA A 258 4.10 -6.69 -10.91
C ALA A 258 2.91 -6.27 -10.03
N LEU A 259 3.12 -6.20 -8.70
CA LEU A 259 2.12 -5.74 -7.73
C LEU A 259 1.70 -4.28 -7.97
N ALA A 260 2.68 -3.39 -8.17
CA ALA A 260 2.40 -2.00 -8.52
C ALA A 260 1.60 -1.89 -9.83
N GLY A 261 1.90 -2.73 -10.83
CA GLY A 261 1.13 -2.81 -12.06
C GLY A 261 -0.32 -3.25 -11.85
N ALA A 262 -0.59 -4.16 -10.90
CA ALA A 262 -1.94 -4.56 -10.54
C ALA A 262 -2.74 -3.40 -9.92
N ILE A 263 -2.12 -2.66 -8.99
CA ILE A 263 -2.73 -1.46 -8.37
C ILE A 263 -3.04 -0.40 -9.43
N VAL A 264 -2.06 -0.04 -10.27
CA VAL A 264 -2.23 0.99 -11.32
C VAL A 264 -3.37 0.62 -12.25
N ARG A 265 -3.42 -0.63 -12.75
CA ARG A 265 -4.54 -1.09 -13.60
C ARG A 265 -5.90 -1.04 -12.90
N ALA A 266 -5.96 -1.33 -11.59
CA ALA A 266 -7.19 -1.23 -10.82
C ALA A 266 -7.68 0.22 -10.71
N VAL A 267 -6.77 1.16 -10.49
CA VAL A 267 -7.04 2.61 -10.46
C VAL A 267 -7.52 3.12 -11.81
N GLU A 268 -6.79 2.83 -12.89
CA GLU A 268 -7.10 3.28 -14.25
C GLU A 268 -8.44 2.75 -14.75
N LYS A 269 -8.77 1.49 -14.47
CA LYS A 269 -10.03 0.87 -14.87
C LYS A 269 -11.26 1.57 -14.26
N THR A 270 -11.10 2.14 -13.08
CA THR A 270 -12.23 2.76 -12.36
C THR A 270 -12.46 4.21 -12.78
N ASN A 271 -11.40 4.93 -13.15
CA ASN A 271 -11.49 6.38 -13.42
C ASN A 271 -11.51 6.74 -14.91
N GLY A 272 -11.36 5.77 -15.82
CA GLY A 272 -11.07 6.10 -17.21
C GLY A 272 -9.74 6.84 -17.39
N GLY A 273 -8.84 6.77 -16.39
CA GLY A 273 -7.61 7.54 -16.19
C GLY A 273 -7.89 8.81 -15.36
N PHE A 274 -6.96 9.18 -14.49
CA PHE A 274 -6.98 10.50 -13.82
C PHE A 274 -6.84 11.63 -14.83
#